data_d8660f192e13262f6127ed5c2b4afcf5
#
_entry.id   d8660f192e13262f6127ed5c2b4afcf5
#
_cell.length_a   1.000
_cell.length_b   1.000
_cell.length_c   1.000
_cell.angle_alpha   90.00
_cell.angle_beta   90.00
_cell.angle_gamma   90.00
#
_symmetry.space_group_name_H-M   'P 1'
#
loop_
_entity.id
_entity.type
_entity.pdbx_description
1 polymer ?
#
loop_
_entity_poly.entity_id
_entity_poly.type
_entity_poly.pdbx_seq_one_letter_code
_entity_poly.pdbx_strand_id
1 'polypeptide(L)'
;MMTEIRYKVNVPSGICGDYKVVTGDRTVLYQHISGKWMNIMEDTEEEAEQASAFLSVATGDVLLAGLGLGMVLQPLLNNSKVSSITVIEKYQEVIDLLAPHIPSSKKIKIINDDIYTCTPDKIYDVAWFDSYIYPMDGEDPLGTYLVDMTDKY
;
A
#
# COMPACT_ATOMS: atom_id res chain seq x y z
N MET A 1 17.49 -16.93 -12.52
CA MET A 1 17.94 -16.23 -11.29
C MET A 1 16.75 -15.46 -10.74
N MET A 2 16.22 -15.90 -9.60
CA MET A 2 15.16 -15.16 -8.93
C MET A 2 15.76 -13.87 -8.39
N THR A 3 15.25 -12.72 -8.86
CA THR A 3 15.61 -11.45 -8.27
C THR A 3 15.08 -11.46 -6.84
N GLU A 4 15.97 -11.39 -5.89
CA GLU A 4 15.62 -11.29 -4.48
C GLU A 4 14.77 -10.03 -4.31
N ILE A 5 13.49 -10.22 -4.04
CA ILE A 5 12.58 -9.08 -3.80
C ILE A 5 13.01 -8.48 -2.47
N ARG A 6 13.59 -7.31 -2.52
CA ARG A 6 13.90 -6.56 -1.30
C ARG A 6 12.59 -6.07 -0.69
N TYR A 7 12.06 -6.85 0.23
CA TYR A 7 10.84 -6.51 0.95
C TYR A 7 11.09 -5.60 2.17
N LYS A 8 12.34 -5.49 2.60
CA LYS A 8 12.70 -4.63 3.73
C LYS A 8 12.53 -3.16 3.35
N VAL A 9 11.82 -2.43 4.19
CA VAL A 9 11.66 -0.97 4.03
C VAL A 9 12.65 -0.23 4.93
N ASN A 10 13.02 0.98 4.53
CA ASN A 10 13.94 1.83 5.29
C ASN A 10 13.16 3.00 5.90
N VAL A 11 12.32 2.70 6.88
CA VAL A 11 11.49 3.67 7.58
C VAL A 11 11.87 3.67 9.06
N PRO A 12 12.27 4.82 9.63
CA PRO A 12 12.60 4.90 11.06
C PRO A 12 11.35 4.79 11.93
N SER A 13 11.54 4.42 13.18
CA SER A 13 10.48 4.44 14.18
C SER A 13 9.92 5.86 14.34
N GLY A 14 8.61 5.97 14.48
CA GLY A 14 7.92 7.24 14.64
C GLY A 14 6.45 7.03 14.95
N ILE A 15 5.80 8.09 15.39
CA ILE A 15 4.37 8.10 15.72
C ILE A 15 3.73 9.35 15.13
N CYS A 16 2.53 9.18 14.58
CA CYS A 16 1.68 10.26 14.09
C CYS A 16 0.23 9.90 14.33
N GLY A 17 -0.42 10.61 15.27
CA GLY A 17 -1.82 10.32 15.63
C GLY A 17 -2.03 8.87 16.05
N ASP A 18 -2.96 8.20 15.39
CA ASP A 18 -3.32 6.81 15.66
C ASP A 18 -2.44 5.78 14.91
N TYR A 19 -1.33 6.20 14.35
CA TYR A 19 -0.39 5.34 13.62
C TYR A 19 1.02 5.46 14.18
N LYS A 20 1.74 4.35 14.19
CA LYS A 20 3.18 4.34 14.53
C LYS A 20 3.91 3.28 13.72
N VAL A 21 5.17 3.57 13.46
CA VAL A 21 6.14 2.62 12.91
C VAL A 21 7.14 2.25 13.99
N VAL A 22 7.42 0.98 14.13
CA VAL A 22 8.48 0.47 15.01
C VAL A 22 9.46 -0.32 14.16
N THR A 23 10.72 0.10 14.18
CA THR A 23 11.80 -0.50 13.40
C THR A 23 12.73 -1.29 14.33
N GLY A 24 12.96 -2.55 14.00
CA GLY A 24 13.86 -3.48 14.69
C GLY A 24 14.34 -4.51 13.67
N ASP A 25 14.31 -5.79 14.02
CA ASP A 25 14.61 -6.88 13.08
C ASP A 25 13.67 -6.86 11.87
N ARG A 26 12.48 -6.36 12.10
CA ARG A 26 11.48 -6.04 11.08
C ARG A 26 10.87 -4.68 11.39
N THR A 27 10.31 -4.04 10.36
CA THR A 27 9.57 -2.78 10.49
C THR A 27 8.08 -3.09 10.52
N VAL A 28 7.38 -2.57 11.52
CA VAL A 28 5.95 -2.83 11.74
C VAL A 28 5.19 -1.52 11.76
N LEU A 29 4.09 -1.48 11.01
CA LEU A 29 3.11 -0.39 11.06
C LEU A 29 1.96 -0.81 11.98
N TYR A 30 1.70 -0.01 12.99
CA TYR A 30 0.62 -0.21 13.95
C TYR A 30 -0.44 0.88 13.81
N GLN A 31 -1.68 0.49 14.06
CA GLN A 31 -2.81 1.40 14.22
C GLN A 31 -3.36 1.30 15.64
N HIS A 32 -3.65 2.44 16.25
CA HIS A 32 -4.30 2.52 17.55
C HIS A 32 -5.81 2.35 17.39
N ILE A 33 -6.34 1.25 17.89
CA ILE A 33 -7.77 0.93 17.80
C ILE A 33 -8.26 0.50 19.18
N SER A 34 -9.31 1.15 19.68
CA SER A 34 -9.96 0.78 20.96
C SER A 34 -8.96 0.64 22.13
N GLY A 35 -8.03 1.58 22.24
CA GLY A 35 -7.03 1.60 23.31
C GLY A 35 -5.85 0.65 23.13
N LYS A 36 -5.73 -0.01 21.98
CA LYS A 36 -4.64 -0.95 21.69
C LYS A 36 -3.95 -0.63 20.37
N TRP A 37 -2.65 -0.90 20.32
CA TRP A 37 -1.88 -0.85 19.09
C TRP A 37 -1.97 -2.19 18.38
N MET A 38 -2.57 -2.17 17.18
CA MET A 38 -2.76 -3.35 16.35
C MET A 38 -1.75 -3.37 15.22
N ASN A 39 -1.05 -4.49 15.04
CA ASN A 39 -0.18 -4.70 13.88
C ASN A 39 -1.04 -4.78 12.63
N ILE A 40 -0.78 -3.90 11.66
CA ILE A 40 -1.52 -3.88 10.38
C ILE A 40 -0.65 -4.26 9.19
N MET A 41 0.66 -4.12 9.28
CA MET A 41 1.60 -4.54 8.25
C MET A 41 3.02 -4.67 8.83
N GLU A 42 3.78 -5.62 8.30
CA GLU A 42 5.20 -5.77 8.63
C GLU A 42 6.00 -6.15 7.38
N ASP A 43 7.27 -5.75 7.33
CA ASP A 43 8.14 -6.00 6.18
C ASP A 43 8.77 -7.40 6.25
N THR A 44 7.93 -8.41 6.16
CA THR A 44 8.31 -9.82 6.17
C THR A 44 8.20 -10.45 4.80
N GLU A 45 8.84 -11.60 4.63
CA GLU A 45 8.77 -12.38 3.39
C GLU A 45 7.34 -12.81 3.06
N GLU A 46 6.55 -13.18 4.08
CA GLU A 46 5.14 -13.57 3.92
C GLU A 46 4.29 -12.42 3.36
N GLU A 47 4.48 -11.22 3.86
CA GLU A 47 3.80 -10.02 3.35
C GLU A 47 4.22 -9.72 1.90
N ALA A 48 5.49 -9.87 1.59
CA ALA A 48 6.02 -9.66 0.25
C ALA A 48 5.48 -10.68 -0.76
N GLU A 49 5.32 -11.93 -0.35
CA GLU A 49 4.77 -12.99 -1.20
C GLU A 49 3.34 -12.71 -1.63
N GLN A 50 2.53 -12.06 -0.79
CA GLN A 50 1.16 -11.68 -1.13
C GLN A 50 1.10 -10.75 -2.34
N ALA A 51 2.11 -9.91 -2.52
CA ALA A 51 2.18 -8.97 -3.64
C ALA A 51 2.86 -9.54 -4.88
N SER A 52 3.45 -10.73 -4.81
CA SER A 52 4.29 -11.26 -5.89
C SER A 52 3.53 -11.46 -7.21
N ALA A 53 2.30 -11.96 -7.16
CA ALA A 53 1.46 -12.15 -8.34
C ALA A 53 1.13 -10.80 -9.02
N PHE A 54 0.79 -9.78 -8.22
CA PHE A 54 0.56 -8.43 -8.72
C PHE A 54 1.83 -7.84 -9.36
N LEU A 55 2.97 -7.95 -8.68
CA LEU A 55 4.23 -7.41 -9.18
C LEU A 55 4.66 -8.08 -10.50
N SER A 56 4.31 -9.35 -10.69
CA SER A 56 4.64 -10.08 -11.92
C SER A 56 3.89 -9.58 -13.16
N VAL A 57 2.73 -8.95 -12.98
CA VAL A 57 1.89 -8.43 -14.08
C VAL A 57 1.85 -6.91 -14.14
N ALA A 58 2.52 -6.23 -13.23
CA ALA A 58 2.51 -4.77 -13.18
C ALA A 58 3.13 -4.16 -14.43
N THR A 59 2.41 -3.24 -15.07
CA THR A 59 2.82 -2.55 -16.29
C THR A 59 2.01 -1.26 -16.46
N GLY A 60 2.56 -0.29 -17.18
CA GLY A 60 1.88 0.95 -17.51
C GLY A 60 1.58 1.82 -16.30
N ASP A 61 0.35 2.30 -16.23
CA ASP A 61 -0.14 3.13 -15.13
C ASP A 61 -0.68 2.23 -14.03
N VAL A 62 -0.04 2.29 -12.85
CA VAL A 62 -0.35 1.43 -11.70
C VAL A 62 -1.07 2.23 -10.62
N LEU A 63 -2.14 1.64 -10.08
CA LEU A 63 -2.86 2.16 -8.92
C LEU A 63 -2.57 1.30 -7.70
N LEU A 64 -2.22 1.93 -6.59
CA LEU A 64 -2.14 1.30 -5.28
C LEU A 64 -3.19 1.91 -4.36
N ALA A 65 -4.10 1.09 -3.87
CA ALA A 65 -5.06 1.48 -2.85
C ALA A 65 -4.49 1.11 -1.48
N GLY A 66 -3.92 2.08 -0.81
CA GLY A 66 -3.19 1.94 0.44
C GLY A 66 -1.68 2.03 0.25
N LEU A 67 -1.04 2.83 1.10
CA LEU A 67 0.41 3.00 1.11
C LEU A 67 1.08 1.92 1.97
N GLY A 68 0.49 1.61 3.13
CA GLY A 68 1.08 0.71 4.10
C GLY A 68 2.50 1.13 4.47
N LEU A 69 3.42 0.19 4.44
CA LEU A 69 4.86 0.44 4.62
C LEU A 69 5.60 0.78 3.31
N GLY A 70 4.90 0.84 2.18
CA GLY A 70 5.52 1.12 0.90
C GLY A 70 6.35 -0.03 0.33
N MET A 71 6.09 -1.26 0.73
CA MET A 71 6.88 -2.44 0.34
C MET A 71 6.88 -2.70 -1.17
N VAL A 72 5.78 -2.41 -1.86
CA VAL A 72 5.66 -2.66 -3.30
C VAL A 72 6.24 -1.53 -4.15
N LEU A 73 6.52 -0.37 -3.56
CA LEU A 73 6.97 0.81 -4.32
C LEU A 73 8.34 0.60 -4.97
N GLN A 74 9.32 0.06 -4.24
CA GLN A 74 10.67 -0.13 -4.78
C GLN A 74 10.69 -1.12 -5.95
N PRO A 75 10.04 -2.30 -5.87
CA PRO A 75 9.93 -3.20 -7.02
C PRO A 75 9.25 -2.56 -8.23
N LEU A 76 8.20 -1.76 -8.00
CA LEU A 76 7.51 -1.04 -9.09
C LEU A 76 8.39 0.02 -9.72
N LEU A 77 9.15 0.77 -8.93
CA LEU A 77 10.09 1.78 -9.44
C LEU A 77 11.21 1.16 -10.28
N ASN A 78 11.65 -0.04 -9.91
CA ASN A 78 12.70 -0.77 -10.63
C ASN A 78 12.17 -1.49 -11.88
N ASN A 79 10.87 -1.51 -12.11
CA ASN A 79 10.24 -2.14 -13.25
C ASN A 79 10.11 -1.15 -14.40
N SER A 80 10.90 -1.36 -15.47
CA SER A 80 10.89 -0.48 -16.65
C SER A 80 9.57 -0.48 -17.43
N LYS A 81 8.71 -1.48 -17.21
CA LYS A 81 7.39 -1.56 -17.83
C LYS A 81 6.35 -0.69 -17.12
N VAL A 82 6.64 -0.24 -15.89
CA VAL A 82 5.77 0.64 -15.13
C VAL A 82 6.06 2.09 -15.51
N SER A 83 5.03 2.80 -15.94
CA SER A 83 5.13 4.20 -16.39
C SER A 83 4.82 5.18 -15.26
N SER A 84 3.82 4.88 -14.45
CA SER A 84 3.41 5.70 -13.32
C SER A 84 2.84 4.87 -12.18
N ILE A 85 2.95 5.41 -10.96
CA ILE A 85 2.41 4.79 -9.75
C ILE A 85 1.61 5.85 -9.02
N THR A 86 0.30 5.63 -8.88
CA THR A 86 -0.57 6.47 -8.07
C THR A 86 -0.97 5.72 -6.82
N VAL A 87 -0.67 6.29 -5.66
CA VAL A 87 -1.06 5.73 -4.36
C VAL A 87 -2.19 6.57 -3.80
N ILE A 88 -3.30 5.93 -3.46
CA ILE A 88 -4.41 6.56 -2.75
C ILE A 88 -4.40 6.03 -1.33
N GLU A 89 -4.05 6.89 -0.38
CA GLU A 89 -3.97 6.56 1.04
C GLU A 89 -5.00 7.38 1.82
N LYS A 90 -5.85 6.69 2.54
CA LYS A 90 -6.94 7.32 3.30
C LYS A 90 -6.43 8.15 4.48
N TYR A 91 -5.35 7.71 5.12
CA TYR A 91 -4.88 8.28 6.38
C TYR A 91 -3.65 9.15 6.17
N GLN A 92 -3.82 10.45 6.41
CA GLN A 92 -2.74 11.43 6.30
C GLN A 92 -1.57 11.08 7.23
N GLU A 93 -1.85 10.52 8.39
CA GLU A 93 -0.85 10.11 9.36
C GLU A 93 0.11 9.05 8.79
N VAL A 94 -0.42 8.12 8.01
CA VAL A 94 0.40 7.10 7.30
C VAL A 94 1.29 7.78 6.25
N ILE A 95 0.74 8.72 5.50
CA ILE A 95 1.53 9.50 4.52
C ILE A 95 2.65 10.26 5.21
N ASP A 96 2.35 10.93 6.32
CA ASP A 96 3.32 11.71 7.08
C ASP A 96 4.46 10.86 7.64
N LEU A 97 4.14 9.62 8.06
CA LEU A 97 5.15 8.67 8.56
C LEU A 97 6.01 8.06 7.46
N LEU A 98 5.44 7.80 6.29
CA LEU A 98 6.08 7.00 5.25
C LEU A 98 6.66 7.82 4.10
N ALA A 99 5.94 8.84 3.62
CA ALA A 99 6.31 9.59 2.42
C ALA A 99 7.72 10.22 2.47
N PRO A 100 8.20 10.76 3.62
CA PRO A 100 9.57 11.30 3.70
C PRO A 100 10.67 10.26 3.46
N HIS A 101 10.35 8.97 3.57
CA HIS A 101 11.30 7.86 3.48
C HIS A 101 11.14 7.04 2.21
N ILE A 102 10.21 7.43 1.33
CA ILE A 102 10.02 6.83 0.02
C ILE A 102 11.01 7.45 -0.96
N PRO A 103 11.62 6.66 -1.87
CA PRO A 103 12.49 7.20 -2.89
C PRO A 103 11.80 8.29 -3.71
N SER A 104 12.47 9.42 -3.91
CA SER A 104 11.96 10.50 -4.75
C SER A 104 11.93 10.04 -6.20
N SER A 105 10.76 10.10 -6.83
CA SER A 105 10.58 9.74 -8.23
C SER A 105 9.43 10.49 -8.86
N LYS A 106 9.60 10.91 -10.11
CA LYS A 106 8.53 11.52 -10.92
C LYS A 106 7.42 10.51 -11.25
N LYS A 107 7.69 9.20 -11.12
CA LYS A 107 6.71 8.15 -11.36
C LYS A 107 5.66 8.04 -10.25
N ILE A 108 5.97 8.49 -9.03
CA ILE A 108 5.10 8.30 -7.86
C ILE A 108 4.29 9.55 -7.58
N LYS A 109 2.98 9.36 -7.41
CA LYS A 109 2.04 10.35 -6.91
C LYS A 109 1.26 9.77 -5.74
N ILE A 110 1.28 10.44 -4.58
CA ILE A 110 0.53 10.03 -3.40
C ILE A 110 -0.61 11.01 -3.18
N ILE A 111 -1.83 10.48 -3.07
CA ILE A 111 -3.05 11.25 -2.88
C ILE A 111 -3.68 10.81 -1.56
N ASN A 112 -3.98 11.79 -0.69
CA ASN A 112 -4.76 11.55 0.52
C ASN A 112 -6.24 11.58 0.18
N ASP A 113 -6.82 10.42 -0.03
CA ASP A 113 -8.23 10.25 -0.35
C ASP A 113 -8.70 8.85 0.01
N ASP A 114 -9.99 8.63 -0.02
CA ASP A 114 -10.61 7.33 0.20
C ASP A 114 -10.86 6.65 -1.15
N ILE A 115 -10.22 5.49 -1.38
CA ILE A 115 -10.34 4.73 -2.63
C ILE A 115 -11.80 4.37 -2.98
N TYR A 116 -12.64 4.21 -1.97
CA TYR A 116 -14.04 3.83 -2.17
C TYR A 116 -14.92 5.00 -2.60
N THR A 117 -14.55 6.22 -2.27
CA THR A 117 -15.35 7.43 -2.52
C THR A 117 -14.70 8.43 -3.46
N CYS A 118 -13.40 8.33 -3.70
CA CYS A 118 -12.71 9.25 -4.60
C CYS A 118 -13.13 9.06 -6.06
N THR A 119 -12.95 10.12 -6.85
CA THR A 119 -13.16 10.05 -8.30
C THR A 119 -11.85 9.77 -8.99
N PRO A 120 -11.70 8.68 -9.75
CA PRO A 120 -10.49 8.41 -10.51
C PRO A 120 -10.27 9.46 -11.59
N ASP A 121 -9.02 9.88 -11.75
CA ASP A 121 -8.61 10.85 -12.76
C ASP A 121 -8.30 10.21 -14.12
N LYS A 122 -8.15 8.89 -14.16
CA LYS A 122 -7.86 8.11 -15.35
C LYS A 122 -8.19 6.62 -15.13
N ILE A 123 -8.10 5.84 -16.20
CA ILE A 123 -8.15 4.38 -16.15
C ILE A 123 -6.72 3.86 -15.95
N TYR A 124 -6.54 2.91 -15.05
CA TYR A 124 -5.25 2.29 -14.76
C TYR A 124 -5.11 0.95 -15.46
N ASP A 125 -3.88 0.56 -15.78
CA ASP A 125 -3.59 -0.72 -16.42
C ASP A 125 -3.68 -1.88 -15.42
N VAL A 126 -3.21 -1.65 -14.20
CA VAL A 126 -3.30 -2.61 -13.09
C VAL A 126 -3.54 -1.88 -11.77
N ALA A 127 -4.20 -2.55 -10.83
CA ALA A 127 -4.46 -2.00 -9.50
C ALA A 127 -4.22 -3.05 -8.42
N TRP A 128 -3.67 -2.60 -7.29
CA TRP A 128 -3.49 -3.38 -6.09
C TRP A 128 -4.27 -2.76 -4.94
N PHE A 129 -5.24 -3.52 -4.41
CA PHE A 129 -6.06 -3.07 -3.28
C PHE A 129 -5.56 -3.73 -2.00
N ASP A 130 -4.75 -3.00 -1.25
CA ASP A 130 -4.18 -3.42 0.03
C ASP A 130 -4.93 -2.77 1.21
N SER A 131 -6.18 -2.42 1.01
CA SER A 131 -7.02 -1.84 2.05
C SER A 131 -7.95 -2.91 2.62
N TYR A 132 -7.64 -3.37 3.83
CA TYR A 132 -8.54 -4.26 4.55
C TYR A 132 -9.66 -3.46 5.20
N ILE A 133 -10.89 -3.69 4.72
CA ILE A 133 -12.05 -3.48 5.55
C ILE A 133 -12.36 -4.83 6.17
N TYR A 134 -12.08 -4.98 7.44
CA TYR A 134 -12.61 -6.11 8.20
C TYR A 134 -14.11 -5.91 8.31
N PRO A 135 -14.92 -6.83 7.74
CA PRO A 135 -16.35 -6.80 8.02
C PRO A 135 -16.56 -7.08 9.51
N MET A 136 -17.14 -6.11 10.20
CA MET A 136 -17.47 -6.27 11.62
C MET A 136 -18.54 -7.34 11.86
N ASP A 137 -19.22 -7.81 10.81
CA ASP A 137 -20.45 -8.60 10.90
C ASP A 137 -20.40 -9.95 10.17
N GLY A 138 -19.23 -10.45 9.75
CA GLY A 138 -19.10 -11.76 9.11
C GLY A 138 -19.68 -11.87 7.71
N GLU A 139 -20.18 -10.81 7.12
CA GLU A 139 -20.50 -10.72 5.69
C GLU A 139 -19.21 -10.49 4.90
N ASP A 140 -19.14 -11.02 3.69
CA ASP A 140 -18.00 -10.83 2.81
C ASP A 140 -18.20 -9.60 1.91
N PRO A 141 -17.84 -8.39 2.36
CA PRO A 141 -17.96 -7.21 1.53
C PRO A 141 -16.83 -7.10 0.50
N LEU A 142 -15.74 -7.85 0.66
CA LEU A 142 -14.59 -7.77 -0.24
C LEU A 142 -14.92 -8.23 -1.65
N GLY A 143 -15.74 -9.29 -1.82
CA GLY A 143 -16.16 -9.74 -3.12
C GLY A 143 -16.94 -8.70 -3.89
N THR A 144 -17.93 -8.06 -3.27
CA THR A 144 -18.77 -7.03 -3.87
C THR A 144 -17.99 -5.75 -4.13
N TYR A 145 -17.20 -5.29 -3.16
CA TYR A 145 -16.40 -4.06 -3.31
C TYR A 145 -15.33 -4.20 -4.38
N LEU A 146 -14.67 -5.34 -4.50
CA LEU A 146 -13.68 -5.57 -5.55
C LEU A 146 -14.29 -5.52 -6.94
N VAL A 147 -15.50 -6.04 -7.13
CA VAL A 147 -16.21 -5.97 -8.42
C VAL A 147 -16.54 -4.51 -8.76
N ASP A 148 -17.12 -3.76 -7.81
CA ASP A 148 -17.45 -2.35 -8.01
C ASP A 148 -16.21 -1.50 -8.30
N MET A 149 -15.08 -1.78 -7.61
CA MET A 149 -13.83 -1.07 -7.83
C MET A 149 -13.18 -1.41 -9.16
N THR A 150 -13.28 -2.64 -9.63
CA THR A 150 -12.77 -3.06 -10.94
C THR A 150 -13.46 -2.30 -12.06
N ASP A 151 -14.78 -2.09 -11.95
CA ASP A 151 -15.54 -1.31 -12.94
C ASP A 151 -15.23 0.19 -12.87
N LYS A 152 -14.82 0.68 -11.69
CA LYS A 152 -14.49 2.10 -11.44
C LYS A 152 -13.10 2.49 -11.93
N TYR A 153 -12.10 1.62 -11.77
CA TYR A 153 -10.68 1.85 -12.06
C TYR A 153 -10.16 0.96 -13.17
#